data_1d206b2e68257d90fa62b2d935c56e93
#
_entry.id   1d206b2e68257d90fa62b2d935c56e93
#
_cell.length_a   1.000
_cell.length_b   1.000
_cell.length_c   1.000
_cell.angle_alpha   90.00
_cell.angle_beta   90.00
_cell.angle_gamma   90.00
#
_symmetry.space_group_name_H-M   'P 1'
#
loop_
_entity.id
_entity.type
_entity.pdbx_description
1 polymer ?
#
loop_
_entity_poly.entity_id
_entity_poly.type
_entity_poly.pdbx_seq_one_letter_code
_entity_poly.pdbx_strand_id
1 'polypeptide(L)'
;EPNGQLKKDFVLNQNSYKGEILIAGKNFGCGSSREHAAWAIRGAGFRAVVSSYFADIFRNNALNNALLPVQVSEKFLKTLFSALIHEPRLYITIDLPGQTIRFAAEEEKFDIDPYKKECLIKGFDDIDYLLSLKEKINAFEEQRFKN
;
A
#
# COMPACT_ATOMS: atom_id res chain seq x y z
N GLU A 1 -5.30 14.81 -20.73
CA GLU A 1 -5.88 15.49 -21.90
C GLU A 1 -6.22 14.46 -22.97
N PRO A 2 -7.28 14.67 -23.78
CA PRO A 2 -7.64 13.73 -24.86
C PRO A 2 -6.54 13.53 -25.92
N ASN A 3 -5.60 14.47 -26.00
CA ASN A 3 -4.45 14.43 -26.91
C ASN A 3 -3.21 13.72 -26.33
N GLY A 4 -3.34 13.05 -25.17
CA GLY A 4 -2.25 12.37 -24.47
C GLY A 4 -1.28 13.28 -23.73
N GLN A 5 -1.48 14.60 -23.74
CA GLN A 5 -0.63 15.53 -23.00
C GLN A 5 -0.99 15.54 -21.51
N LEU A 6 0.02 15.66 -20.66
CA LEU A 6 -0.17 15.78 -19.22
C LEU A 6 -0.79 17.14 -18.87
N LYS A 7 -1.79 17.16 -17.98
CA LYS A 7 -2.33 18.40 -17.42
C LYS A 7 -1.26 19.07 -16.56
N LYS A 8 -0.85 20.29 -16.91
CA LYS A 8 0.21 21.02 -16.20
C LYS A 8 -0.18 21.42 -14.77
N ASP A 9 -1.44 21.67 -14.54
CA ASP A 9 -2.03 22.06 -13.25
C ASP A 9 -2.44 20.87 -12.37
N PHE A 10 -2.31 19.63 -12.88
CA PHE A 10 -2.57 18.45 -12.07
C PHE A 10 -1.41 18.21 -11.10
N VAL A 11 -1.71 18.18 -9.80
CA VAL A 11 -0.74 18.16 -8.70
C VAL A 11 0.32 17.06 -8.85
N LEU A 12 -0.06 15.85 -9.28
CA LEU A 12 0.87 14.73 -9.44
C LEU A 12 1.81 14.86 -10.64
N ASN A 13 1.57 15.84 -11.53
CA ASN A 13 2.49 16.15 -12.64
C ASN A 13 3.54 17.21 -12.26
N GLN A 14 3.43 17.80 -11.07
CA GLN A 14 4.37 18.80 -10.59
C GLN A 14 5.54 18.13 -9.87
N ASN A 15 6.76 18.56 -10.19
CA ASN A 15 7.99 17.99 -9.61
C ASN A 15 8.08 18.12 -8.09
N SER A 16 7.39 19.09 -7.50
CA SER A 16 7.35 19.33 -6.06
C SER A 16 6.64 18.23 -5.28
N TYR A 17 5.77 17.46 -5.94
CA TYR A 17 4.93 16.42 -5.34
C TYR A 17 5.28 15.01 -5.84
N LYS A 18 6.47 14.83 -6.40
CA LYS A 18 6.96 13.51 -6.78
C LYS A 18 7.39 12.74 -5.53
N GLY A 19 6.83 11.55 -5.37
CA GLY A 19 7.14 10.65 -4.27
C GLY A 19 6.55 9.26 -4.52
N GLU A 20 6.97 8.29 -3.73
CA GLU A 20 6.47 6.91 -3.82
C GLU A 20 5.36 6.62 -2.79
N ILE A 21 5.09 7.55 -1.88
CA ILE A 21 4.08 7.41 -0.82
C ILE A 21 3.01 8.48 -1.02
N LEU A 22 1.77 8.03 -1.20
CA LEU A 22 0.60 8.91 -1.29
C LEU A 22 -0.02 9.07 0.10
N ILE A 23 -0.10 10.30 0.60
CA ILE A 23 -0.78 10.60 1.86
C ILE A 23 -2.21 11.06 1.54
N ALA A 24 -3.18 10.36 2.10
CA ALA A 24 -4.59 10.56 1.81
C ALA A 24 -5.43 10.75 3.08
N GLY A 25 -6.53 11.45 2.94
CA GLY A 25 -7.50 11.63 4.02
C GLY A 25 -8.24 10.32 4.37
N LYS A 26 -9.05 10.41 5.43
CA LYS A 26 -9.90 9.30 5.89
C LYS A 26 -10.82 8.76 4.80
N ASN A 27 -11.10 7.45 4.86
CA ASN A 27 -12.02 6.76 3.96
C ASN A 27 -11.55 6.75 2.50
N PHE A 28 -10.24 6.59 2.29
CA PHE A 28 -9.66 6.55 0.96
C PHE A 28 -10.14 5.31 0.17
N GLY A 29 -10.42 5.52 -1.11
CA GLY A 29 -10.89 4.47 -2.00
C GLY A 29 -12.40 4.17 -1.93
N CYS A 30 -13.20 4.93 -1.16
CA CYS A 30 -14.65 4.70 -1.01
C CYS A 30 -15.47 4.94 -2.29
N GLY A 31 -14.93 5.68 -3.25
CA GLY A 31 -15.63 6.02 -4.51
C GLY A 31 -15.60 4.94 -5.58
N SER A 32 -14.84 3.87 -5.41
CA SER A 32 -14.67 2.85 -6.44
C SER A 32 -14.49 1.45 -5.86
N SER A 33 -15.32 0.52 -6.34
CA SER A 33 -15.14 -0.93 -6.12
C SER A 33 -14.25 -1.60 -7.18
N ARG A 34 -13.69 -0.82 -8.12
CA ARG A 34 -12.91 -1.36 -9.24
C ARG A 34 -11.44 -1.44 -8.90
N GLU A 35 -10.80 -2.48 -9.34
CA GLU A 35 -9.35 -2.70 -9.23
C GLU A 35 -8.52 -1.63 -9.92
N HIS A 36 -9.06 -1.01 -10.97
CA HIS A 36 -8.44 0.09 -11.72
C HIS A 36 -8.00 1.28 -10.85
N ALA A 37 -8.65 1.51 -9.69
CA ALA A 37 -8.21 2.56 -8.77
C ALA A 37 -6.81 2.27 -8.20
N ALA A 38 -6.54 1.03 -7.83
CA ALA A 38 -5.21 0.60 -7.37
C ALA A 38 -4.18 0.65 -8.52
N TRP A 39 -4.57 0.20 -9.73
CA TRP A 39 -3.71 0.26 -10.92
C TRP A 39 -3.31 1.70 -11.26
N ALA A 40 -4.25 2.64 -11.21
CA ALA A 40 -3.95 4.04 -11.52
C ALA A 40 -2.92 4.63 -10.57
N ILE A 41 -3.05 4.36 -9.26
CA ILE A 41 -2.11 4.83 -8.24
C ILE A 41 -0.74 4.15 -8.42
N ARG A 42 -0.72 2.85 -8.62
CA ARG A 42 0.51 2.09 -8.85
C ARG A 42 1.20 2.53 -10.15
N GLY A 43 0.43 2.73 -11.22
CA GLY A 43 0.91 3.23 -12.52
C GLY A 43 1.44 4.67 -12.46
N ALA A 44 0.94 5.49 -11.53
CA ALA A 44 1.49 6.83 -11.26
C ALA A 44 2.82 6.81 -10.47
N GLY A 45 3.32 5.63 -10.08
CA GLY A 45 4.61 5.45 -9.41
C GLY A 45 4.52 5.30 -7.89
N PHE A 46 3.32 5.34 -7.30
CA PHE A 46 3.18 5.14 -5.87
C PHE A 46 3.33 3.66 -5.49
N ARG A 47 3.99 3.43 -4.37
CA ARG A 47 4.20 2.09 -3.78
C ARG A 47 3.41 1.88 -2.50
N ALA A 48 3.06 2.97 -1.82
CA ALA A 48 2.24 2.93 -0.62
C ALA A 48 1.23 4.08 -0.60
N VAL A 49 0.12 3.86 0.09
CA VAL A 49 -0.88 4.87 0.42
C VAL A 49 -1.07 4.88 1.93
N VAL A 50 -0.98 6.04 2.54
CA VAL A 50 -1.19 6.24 3.99
C VAL A 50 -2.52 6.94 4.21
N SER A 51 -3.37 6.37 5.07
CA SER A 51 -4.67 6.94 5.43
C SER A 51 -5.07 6.49 6.83
N SER A 52 -5.98 7.19 7.47
CA SER A 52 -6.53 6.75 8.75
C SER A 52 -7.64 5.70 8.61
N TYR A 53 -8.21 5.53 7.42
CA TYR A 53 -9.17 4.49 7.10
C TYR A 53 -9.25 4.26 5.59
N PHE A 54 -9.38 3.01 5.18
CA PHE A 54 -9.56 2.60 3.79
C PHE A 54 -10.91 1.93 3.59
N ALA A 55 -11.52 2.13 2.43
CA ALA A 55 -12.61 1.26 2.00
C ALA A 55 -12.08 -0.17 1.77
N ASP A 56 -12.80 -1.18 2.27
CA ASP A 56 -12.34 -2.58 2.30
C ASP A 56 -11.99 -3.12 0.91
N ILE A 57 -12.82 -2.84 -0.09
CA ILE A 57 -12.58 -3.28 -1.47
C ILE A 57 -11.29 -2.65 -2.01
N PHE A 58 -11.09 -1.34 -1.78
CA PHE A 58 -9.86 -0.68 -2.20
C PHE A 58 -8.63 -1.26 -1.52
N ARG A 59 -8.69 -1.51 -0.20
CA ARG A 59 -7.59 -2.09 0.57
C ARG A 59 -7.16 -3.45 -0.01
N ASN A 60 -8.13 -4.32 -0.30
CA ASN A 60 -7.85 -5.62 -0.89
C ASN A 60 -7.27 -5.51 -2.30
N ASN A 61 -7.86 -4.67 -3.15
CA ASN A 61 -7.36 -4.43 -4.50
C ASN A 61 -5.94 -3.84 -4.49
N ALA A 62 -5.63 -2.93 -3.55
CA ALA A 62 -4.29 -2.37 -3.39
C ALA A 62 -3.26 -3.46 -3.08
N LEU A 63 -3.54 -4.32 -2.10
CA LEU A 63 -2.65 -5.43 -1.72
C LEU A 63 -2.41 -6.40 -2.87
N ASN A 64 -3.45 -6.73 -3.64
CA ASN A 64 -3.36 -7.62 -4.81
C ASN A 64 -2.52 -7.01 -5.96
N ASN A 65 -2.38 -5.69 -5.99
CA ASN A 65 -1.63 -4.96 -7.01
C ASN A 65 -0.29 -4.40 -6.52
N ALA A 66 0.29 -5.00 -5.49
CA ALA A 66 1.56 -4.58 -4.91
C ALA A 66 1.60 -3.08 -4.51
N LEU A 67 0.47 -2.54 -4.09
CA LEU A 67 0.31 -1.22 -3.50
C LEU A 67 0.01 -1.40 -2.02
N LEU A 68 0.89 -0.91 -1.14
CA LEU A 68 0.79 -1.10 0.30
C LEU A 68 -0.17 -0.07 0.93
N PRO A 69 -1.35 -0.45 1.44
CA PRO A 69 -2.22 0.44 2.22
C PRO A 69 -1.74 0.46 3.68
N VAL A 70 -1.23 1.58 4.14
CA VAL A 70 -0.76 1.79 5.51
C VAL A 70 -1.83 2.55 6.27
N GLN A 71 -2.52 1.85 7.17
CA GLN A 71 -3.53 2.46 8.01
C GLN A 71 -2.90 2.94 9.32
N VAL A 72 -3.10 4.22 9.62
CA VAL A 72 -2.56 4.88 10.81
C VAL A 72 -3.68 5.55 11.60
N SER A 73 -3.40 5.94 12.84
CA SER A 73 -4.35 6.71 13.64
C SER A 73 -4.66 8.08 13.02
N GLU A 74 -5.84 8.62 13.29
CA GLU A 74 -6.19 9.99 12.84
C GLU A 74 -5.25 11.05 13.43
N LYS A 75 -4.74 10.81 14.64
CA LYS A 75 -3.77 11.70 15.30
C LYS A 75 -2.46 11.73 14.52
N PHE A 76 -1.89 10.55 14.22
CA PHE A 76 -0.65 10.43 13.44
C PHE A 76 -0.80 11.07 12.06
N LEU A 77 -1.91 10.79 11.37
CA LEU A 77 -2.18 11.34 10.05
C LEU A 77 -2.26 12.88 10.07
N LYS A 78 -2.91 13.49 11.08
CA LYS A 78 -2.97 14.94 11.24
C LYS A 78 -1.60 15.55 11.48
N THR A 79 -0.78 14.92 12.34
CA THR A 79 0.60 15.36 12.59
C THR A 79 1.44 15.29 11.31
N LEU A 80 1.29 14.21 10.55
CA LEU A 80 1.98 14.02 9.27
C LEU A 80 1.58 15.09 8.24
N PHE A 81 0.29 15.40 8.09
CA PHE A 81 -0.16 16.49 7.20
C PHE A 81 0.41 17.84 7.63
N SER A 82 0.40 18.14 8.93
CA SER A 82 0.98 19.39 9.44
C SER A 82 2.48 19.47 9.14
N ALA A 83 3.21 18.38 9.32
CA ALA A 83 4.64 18.34 9.01
C ALA A 83 4.91 18.56 7.53
N LEU A 84 4.13 17.94 6.63
CA LEU A 84 4.27 18.08 5.17
C LEU A 84 3.93 19.49 4.67
N ILE A 85 3.03 20.22 5.34
CA ILE A 85 2.75 21.62 5.01
C ILE A 85 3.99 22.49 5.30
N HIS A 86 4.69 22.23 6.41
CA HIS A 86 5.90 22.98 6.79
C HIS A 86 7.13 22.52 6.02
N GLU A 87 7.24 21.22 5.73
CA GLU A 87 8.36 20.61 5.02
C GLU A 87 7.86 19.66 3.91
N PRO A 88 7.57 20.17 2.71
CA PRO A 88 7.05 19.36 1.60
C PRO A 88 7.96 18.22 1.14
N ARG A 89 9.25 18.26 1.50
CA ARG A 89 10.24 17.22 1.20
C ARG A 89 10.59 16.35 2.40
N LEU A 90 9.70 16.28 3.38
CA LEU A 90 9.88 15.43 4.55
C LEU A 90 10.09 13.97 4.14
N TYR A 91 11.12 13.35 4.70
CA TYR A 91 11.36 11.92 4.50
C TYR A 91 10.41 11.11 5.39
N ILE A 92 9.67 10.20 4.75
CA ILE A 92 8.81 9.23 5.41
C ILE A 92 9.38 7.84 5.13
N THR A 93 9.57 7.06 6.17
CA THR A 93 10.05 5.67 6.05
C THR A 93 8.92 4.72 6.43
N ILE A 94 8.65 3.73 5.56
CA ILE A 94 7.76 2.61 5.85
C ILE A 94 8.61 1.34 5.87
N ASP A 95 8.65 0.70 7.02
CA ASP A 95 9.31 -0.60 7.23
C ASP A 95 8.24 -1.69 7.23
N LEU A 96 8.11 -2.40 6.10
CA LEU A 96 7.13 -3.46 5.96
C LEU A 96 7.45 -4.69 6.83
N PRO A 97 8.70 -5.18 6.93
CA PRO A 97 9.05 -6.22 7.89
C PRO A 97 8.72 -5.88 9.34
N GLY A 98 9.07 -4.69 9.79
CA GLY A 98 8.78 -4.19 11.14
C GLY A 98 7.36 -3.67 11.34
N GLN A 99 6.61 -3.49 10.24
CA GLN A 99 5.25 -2.92 10.26
C GLN A 99 5.19 -1.56 10.95
N THR A 100 6.13 -0.67 10.62
CA THR A 100 6.20 0.67 11.17
C THR A 100 6.25 1.73 10.07
N ILE A 101 5.67 2.87 10.37
CA ILE A 101 5.82 4.11 9.59
C ILE A 101 6.38 5.19 10.49
N ARG A 102 7.37 5.92 10.00
CA ARG A 102 8.03 7.00 10.77
C ARG A 102 8.36 8.21 9.91
N PHE A 103 8.32 9.37 10.55
CA PHE A 103 8.82 10.62 10.02
C PHE A 103 9.29 11.51 11.19
N ALA A 104 10.38 12.25 11.01
CA ALA A 104 11.00 13.02 12.10
C ALA A 104 11.18 12.14 13.36
N ALA A 105 10.56 12.54 14.49
CA ALA A 105 10.56 11.80 15.75
C ALA A 105 9.29 10.97 15.98
N GLU A 106 8.34 11.00 15.05
CA GLU A 106 7.07 10.27 15.15
C GLU A 106 7.18 8.89 14.53
N GLU A 107 6.65 7.88 15.22
CA GLU A 107 6.56 6.50 14.73
C GLU A 107 5.22 5.88 15.13
N GLU A 108 4.63 5.11 14.24
CA GLU A 108 3.43 4.33 14.50
C GLU A 108 3.51 2.96 13.83
N LYS A 109 2.92 1.94 14.46
CA LYS A 109 2.77 0.61 13.90
C LYS A 109 1.51 0.52 13.06
N PHE A 110 1.54 -0.30 12.02
CA PHE A 110 0.37 -0.62 11.21
C PHE A 110 0.17 -2.12 11.06
N ASP A 111 -1.06 -2.53 10.85
CA ASP A 111 -1.41 -3.93 10.66
C ASP A 111 -1.51 -4.30 9.18
N ILE A 112 -1.00 -5.47 8.86
CA ILE A 112 -1.14 -6.11 7.56
C ILE A 112 -1.31 -7.62 7.76
N ASP A 113 -2.15 -8.23 6.95
CA ASP A 113 -2.29 -9.68 6.91
C ASP A 113 -0.94 -10.36 6.63
N PRO A 114 -0.53 -11.38 7.43
CA PRO A 114 0.78 -12.03 7.28
C PRO A 114 1.03 -12.62 5.90
N TYR A 115 0.00 -13.19 5.27
CA TYR A 115 0.08 -13.73 3.92
C TYR A 115 0.36 -12.61 2.89
N LYS A 116 -0.42 -11.53 2.93
CA LYS A 116 -0.22 -10.39 2.03
C LYS A 116 1.11 -9.69 2.27
N LYS A 117 1.57 -9.62 3.52
CA LYS A 117 2.92 -9.12 3.87
C LYS A 117 4.00 -9.96 3.20
N GLU A 118 3.92 -11.28 3.27
CA GLU A 118 4.88 -12.19 2.65
C GLU A 118 4.89 -12.03 1.11
N CYS A 119 3.71 -11.97 0.51
CA CYS A 119 3.57 -11.72 -0.94
C CYS A 119 4.24 -10.41 -1.36
N LEU A 120 4.00 -9.32 -0.62
CA LEU A 120 4.61 -8.02 -0.92
C LEU A 120 6.14 -8.02 -0.76
N ILE A 121 6.66 -8.68 0.28
CA ILE A 121 8.12 -8.77 0.53
C ILE A 121 8.81 -9.59 -0.57
N LYS A 122 8.21 -10.71 -0.98
CA LYS A 122 8.79 -11.64 -1.96
C LYS A 122 8.46 -11.29 -3.40
N GLY A 123 7.54 -10.35 -3.63
CA GLY A 123 7.02 -10.04 -4.96
C GLY A 123 6.18 -11.18 -5.56
N PHE A 124 5.53 -11.97 -4.71
CA PHE A 124 4.69 -13.10 -5.09
C PHE A 124 3.28 -12.64 -5.43
N ASP A 125 2.69 -13.24 -6.46
CA ASP A 125 1.24 -13.29 -6.61
C ASP A 125 0.64 -14.48 -5.81
N ASP A 126 -0.68 -14.65 -5.86
CA ASP A 126 -1.37 -15.71 -5.11
C ASP A 126 -0.96 -17.11 -5.60
N ILE A 127 -0.60 -17.26 -6.88
CA ILE A 127 -0.14 -18.52 -7.47
C ILE A 127 1.29 -18.83 -7.03
N ASP A 128 2.19 -17.87 -7.07
CA ASP A 128 3.56 -18.00 -6.61
C ASP A 128 3.62 -18.42 -5.13
N TYR A 129 2.73 -17.84 -4.31
CA TYR A 129 2.62 -18.22 -2.91
C TYR A 129 2.19 -19.68 -2.75
N LEU A 130 1.15 -20.13 -3.47
CA LEU A 130 0.72 -21.54 -3.44
C LEU A 130 1.83 -22.48 -3.90
N LEU A 131 2.55 -22.11 -4.95
CA LEU A 131 3.71 -22.89 -5.43
C LEU A 131 4.81 -22.97 -4.37
N SER A 132 5.03 -21.93 -3.60
CA SER A 132 6.01 -21.94 -2.48
C SER A 132 5.63 -22.91 -1.36
N LEU A 133 4.36 -23.27 -1.24
CA LEU A 133 3.85 -24.22 -0.23
C LEU A 133 3.74 -25.65 -0.76
N LYS A 134 4.14 -25.95 -1.99
CA LYS A 134 3.96 -27.25 -2.66
C LYS A 134 4.45 -28.43 -1.81
N GLU A 135 5.62 -28.32 -1.18
CA GLU A 135 6.16 -29.38 -0.31
C GLU A 135 5.27 -29.65 0.92
N LYS A 136 4.73 -28.57 1.54
CA LYS A 136 3.82 -28.71 2.68
C LYS A 136 2.48 -29.33 2.25
N ILE A 137 1.99 -28.97 1.07
CA ILE A 137 0.76 -29.53 0.51
C ILE A 137 0.96 -31.02 0.25
N ASN A 138 2.04 -31.42 -0.42
CA ASN A 138 2.35 -32.82 -0.68
C ASN A 138 2.48 -33.63 0.64
N ALA A 139 3.18 -33.10 1.64
CA ALA A 139 3.31 -33.77 2.93
C ALA A 139 1.94 -33.95 3.63
N PHE A 140 1.06 -32.97 3.54
CA PHE A 140 -0.29 -33.07 4.08
C PHE A 140 -1.13 -34.13 3.36
N GLU A 141 -1.08 -34.17 2.04
CA GLU A 141 -1.77 -35.16 1.23
C GLU A 141 -1.30 -36.58 1.54
N GLU A 142 0.03 -36.81 1.64
CA GLU A 142 0.60 -38.11 2.03
C GLU A 142 0.12 -38.59 3.39
N GLN A 143 -0.01 -37.67 4.38
CA GLN A 143 -0.52 -38.02 5.70
C GLN A 143 -2.01 -38.40 5.64
N ARG A 144 -2.80 -37.74 4.80
CA ARG A 144 -4.24 -37.99 4.67
C ARG A 144 -4.55 -39.31 4.00
N PHE A 145 -3.71 -39.77 3.07
CA PHE A 145 -3.89 -41.06 2.38
C PHE A 145 -3.31 -42.27 3.15
N LYS A 146 -2.60 -42.03 4.27
CA LYS A 146 -2.09 -43.11 5.13
C LYS A 146 -3.07 -43.51 6.25
N ASN A 147 -4.18 -42.83 6.40
CA ASN A 147 -5.29 -43.14 7.30
C ASN A 147 -6.52 -43.60 6.51
#